data_4bb5f35c7502c9be03e0b08a50d7407c
#
_entry.id   4bb5f35c7502c9be03e0b08a50d7407c
#
_cell.length_a   1.000
_cell.length_b   1.000
_cell.length_c   1.000
_cell.angle_alpha   90.00
_cell.angle_beta   90.00
_cell.angle_gamma   90.00
#
_symmetry.space_group_name_H-M   'P 1'
#
loop_
_entity.id
_entity.type
_entity.pdbx_description
1 polymer ?
#
loop_
_entity_poly.entity_id
_entity_poly.type
_entity_poly.pdbx_seq_one_letter_code
_entity_poly.pdbx_strand_id
1 'polypeptide(L)'
;MMQKPTNSKGYNVEHTEYIEASPEVIWKTISMPENLNRCHPFCKKNTMIKWEKEKSIDLIEYENGLKLKRHFTKWFEGKGYELLIGKSGTASAQVLWDIESKYDQISALSIQLEIYPEVILKKYPKIFHFFILNWYVIPKMKDYLQSVILGFKQYIESGKTVSKNEFGVNLMFSNP
;
A
#
# COMPACT_ATOMS: atom_id res chain seq x y z
N MET A 1 10.85 -14.14 9.39
CA MET A 1 9.73 -13.21 9.65
C MET A 1 10.23 -11.81 9.37
N MET A 2 9.43 -10.95 8.70
CA MET A 2 9.80 -9.55 8.47
C MET A 2 9.65 -8.77 9.78
N GLN A 3 10.58 -7.85 10.05
CA GLN A 3 10.59 -7.05 11.29
C GLN A 3 10.74 -5.56 10.97
N LYS A 4 10.22 -4.71 11.85
CA LYS A 4 10.52 -3.27 11.80
C LYS A 4 12.02 -3.05 12.06
N PRO A 5 12.64 -2.03 11.44
CA PRO A 5 14.01 -1.69 11.78
C PRO A 5 14.10 -1.20 13.24
N THR A 6 15.15 -1.61 13.92
CA THR A 6 15.40 -1.23 15.32
C THR A 6 15.82 0.25 15.40
N ASN A 7 15.21 1.04 16.28
CA ASN A 7 15.53 2.46 16.50
C ASN A 7 15.36 3.37 15.29
N SER A 8 14.51 3.00 14.30
CA SER A 8 14.22 3.86 13.15
C SER A 8 13.07 4.81 13.47
N LYS A 9 13.27 6.10 13.17
CA LYS A 9 12.16 7.06 13.12
C LYS A 9 11.42 6.89 11.81
N GLY A 10 10.15 6.47 11.89
CA GLY A 10 9.27 6.40 10.73
C GLY A 10 8.76 7.77 10.29
N TYR A 11 8.41 7.89 9.02
CA TYR A 11 7.75 9.06 8.45
C TYR A 11 6.40 8.67 7.89
N ASN A 12 5.35 9.34 8.36
CA ASN A 12 3.98 9.02 8.00
C ASN A 12 3.54 9.76 6.75
N VAL A 13 2.90 9.02 5.85
CA VAL A 13 2.14 9.52 4.70
C VAL A 13 0.81 8.81 4.71
N GLU A 14 -0.28 9.54 4.45
CA GLU A 14 -1.62 8.99 4.42
C GLU A 14 -2.44 9.56 3.27
N HIS A 15 -3.44 8.81 2.84
CA HIS A 15 -4.46 9.26 1.91
C HIS A 15 -5.79 8.58 2.23
N THR A 16 -6.89 9.31 2.07
CA THR A 16 -8.26 8.84 2.33
C THR A 16 -9.16 9.26 1.18
N GLU A 17 -10.01 8.33 0.73
CA GLU A 17 -11.07 8.60 -0.25
C GLU A 17 -12.41 8.10 0.26
N TYR A 18 -13.47 8.81 -0.13
CA TYR A 18 -14.84 8.35 0.07
C TYR A 18 -15.24 7.44 -1.09
N ILE A 19 -15.80 6.27 -0.75
CA ILE A 19 -16.23 5.23 -1.68
C ILE A 19 -17.74 5.04 -1.52
N GLU A 20 -18.48 5.01 -2.62
CA GLU A 20 -19.91 4.74 -2.66
C GLU A 20 -20.18 3.23 -2.49
N ALA A 21 -19.85 2.74 -1.30
CA ALA A 21 -20.04 1.34 -0.90
C ALA A 21 -20.10 1.21 0.62
N SER A 22 -20.76 0.13 1.09
CA SER A 22 -20.75 -0.21 2.51
C SER A 22 -19.38 -0.73 2.96
N PRO A 23 -19.07 -0.69 4.28
CA PRO A 23 -17.82 -1.24 4.81
C PRO A 23 -17.60 -2.71 4.43
N GLU A 24 -18.65 -3.50 4.36
CA GLU A 24 -18.58 -4.94 4.02
C GLU A 24 -18.12 -5.16 2.58
N VAL A 25 -18.59 -4.34 1.64
CA VAL A 25 -18.19 -4.41 0.22
C VAL A 25 -16.72 -4.02 0.07
N ILE A 26 -16.29 -2.94 0.73
CA ILE A 26 -14.90 -2.51 0.73
C ILE A 26 -14.01 -3.59 1.36
N TRP A 27 -14.42 -4.10 2.53
CA TRP A 27 -13.69 -5.15 3.22
C TRP A 27 -13.51 -6.39 2.36
N LYS A 28 -14.59 -6.87 1.73
CA LYS A 28 -14.53 -8.01 0.81
C LYS A 28 -13.48 -7.82 -0.27
N THR A 29 -13.33 -6.60 -0.78
CA THR A 29 -12.34 -6.29 -1.84
C THR A 29 -10.92 -6.21 -1.28
N ILE A 30 -10.68 -5.44 -0.20
CA ILE A 30 -9.31 -5.27 0.31
C ILE A 30 -8.77 -6.52 1.00
N SER A 31 -9.65 -7.40 1.53
CA SER A 31 -9.26 -8.64 2.20
C SER A 31 -9.15 -9.85 1.26
N MET A 32 -9.47 -9.70 -0.01
CA MET A 32 -9.35 -10.78 -1.01
C MET A 32 -7.89 -11.05 -1.37
N PRO A 33 -7.44 -12.31 -1.46
CA PRO A 33 -6.10 -12.62 -1.94
C PRO A 33 -5.91 -12.13 -3.38
N GLU A 34 -4.68 -11.67 -3.69
CA GLU A 34 -4.28 -11.22 -5.03
C GLU A 34 -5.12 -10.05 -5.60
N ASN A 35 -5.78 -9.28 -4.73
CA ASN A 35 -6.64 -8.14 -5.08
C ASN A 35 -5.90 -7.05 -5.87
N LEU A 36 -4.59 -6.89 -5.64
CA LEU A 36 -3.79 -5.88 -6.32
C LEU A 36 -3.72 -6.09 -7.83
N ASN A 37 -3.92 -7.31 -8.33
CA ASN A 37 -3.98 -7.59 -9.75
C ASN A 37 -5.14 -6.89 -10.47
N ARG A 38 -6.16 -6.45 -9.72
CA ARG A 38 -7.36 -5.79 -10.27
C ARG A 38 -7.47 -4.32 -9.89
N CYS A 39 -6.93 -3.96 -8.72
CA CYS A 39 -7.18 -2.67 -8.10
C CYS A 39 -5.97 -1.72 -8.10
N HIS A 40 -4.76 -2.20 -8.40
CA HIS A 40 -3.56 -1.42 -8.14
C HIS A 40 -2.85 -0.98 -9.44
N PRO A 41 -2.78 0.35 -9.73
CA PRO A 41 -2.31 0.85 -11.04
C PRO A 41 -0.82 0.62 -11.33
N PHE A 42 -0.04 0.27 -10.32
CA PHE A 42 1.41 0.00 -10.46
C PHE A 42 1.77 -1.46 -10.24
N CYS A 43 0.78 -2.33 -10.03
CA CYS A 43 1.01 -3.75 -9.79
C CYS A 43 1.05 -4.52 -11.12
N LYS A 44 2.22 -5.04 -11.46
CA LYS A 44 2.38 -5.98 -12.58
C LYS A 44 1.84 -7.36 -12.23
N LYS A 45 2.13 -7.82 -10.99
CA LYS A 45 1.68 -9.11 -10.48
C LYS A 45 1.65 -9.13 -8.97
N ASN A 46 0.55 -9.57 -8.40
CA ASN A 46 0.42 -9.92 -6.99
C ASN A 46 0.22 -11.43 -6.87
N THR A 47 1.04 -12.11 -6.08
CA THR A 47 1.01 -13.56 -5.91
C THR A 47 0.87 -13.90 -4.45
N MET A 48 -0.17 -14.62 -4.09
CA MET A 48 -0.38 -15.17 -2.76
C MET A 48 0.67 -16.26 -2.47
N ILE A 49 1.33 -16.16 -1.31
CA ILE A 49 2.23 -17.20 -0.78
C ILE A 49 1.47 -17.99 0.30
N LYS A 50 0.78 -17.28 1.19
CA LYS A 50 0.00 -17.84 2.28
C LYS A 50 -1.13 -16.85 2.61
N TRP A 51 -2.36 -17.35 2.87
CA TRP A 51 -3.50 -16.50 3.20
C TRP A 51 -4.23 -16.99 4.44
N GLU A 52 -3.84 -16.46 5.58
CA GLU A 52 -4.35 -16.82 6.92
C GLU A 52 -4.39 -15.60 7.82
N LYS A 53 -5.26 -14.62 7.51
CA LYS A 53 -5.45 -13.38 8.31
C LYS A 53 -4.09 -12.71 8.62
N GLU A 54 -3.79 -12.46 9.90
CA GLU A 54 -2.53 -11.82 10.36
C GLU A 54 -1.26 -12.63 10.05
N LYS A 55 -1.39 -13.86 9.58
CA LYS A 55 -0.26 -14.69 9.12
C LYS A 55 -0.13 -14.75 7.61
N SER A 56 -0.91 -13.94 6.90
CA SER A 56 -0.89 -13.87 5.44
C SER A 56 0.43 -13.29 4.94
N ILE A 57 0.88 -13.80 3.80
CA ILE A 57 2.09 -13.35 3.11
C ILE A 57 1.79 -13.37 1.62
N ASP A 58 2.10 -12.29 0.93
CA ASP A 58 2.10 -12.25 -0.51
C ASP A 58 3.31 -11.51 -1.08
N LEU A 59 3.47 -11.57 -2.39
CA LEU A 59 4.50 -10.90 -3.16
C LEU A 59 3.84 -9.95 -4.15
N ILE A 60 4.24 -8.68 -4.13
CA ILE A 60 3.94 -7.73 -5.19
C ILE A 60 5.15 -7.53 -6.09
N GLU A 61 4.96 -7.66 -7.40
CA GLU A 61 5.86 -7.21 -8.44
C GLU A 61 5.29 -5.94 -9.07
N TYR A 62 6.05 -4.86 -9.01
CA TYR A 62 5.68 -3.57 -9.60
C TYR A 62 6.04 -3.49 -11.08
N GLU A 63 5.44 -2.56 -11.82
CA GLU A 63 5.66 -2.37 -13.25
C GLU A 63 7.12 -2.05 -13.64
N ASN A 64 7.91 -1.48 -12.72
CA ASN A 64 9.35 -1.25 -12.91
C ASN A 64 10.23 -2.45 -12.52
N GLY A 65 9.63 -3.60 -12.19
CA GLY A 65 10.34 -4.83 -11.79
C GLY A 65 10.72 -4.91 -10.31
N LEU A 66 10.41 -3.90 -9.49
CA LEU A 66 10.62 -3.97 -8.04
C LEU A 66 9.71 -5.06 -7.45
N LYS A 67 10.30 -5.96 -6.62
CA LYS A 67 9.57 -7.02 -5.92
C LYS A 67 9.65 -6.81 -4.42
N LEU A 68 8.48 -6.76 -3.77
CA LEU A 68 8.37 -6.63 -2.32
C LEU A 68 7.45 -7.71 -1.77
N LYS A 69 7.79 -8.24 -0.59
CA LYS A 69 6.91 -9.12 0.20
C LYS A 69 6.07 -8.27 1.13
N ARG A 70 4.79 -8.63 1.26
CA ARG A 70 3.88 -8.08 2.26
C ARG A 70 3.63 -9.16 3.30
N HIS A 71 3.88 -8.83 4.59
CA HIS A 71 3.64 -9.69 5.74
C HIS A 71 2.57 -9.04 6.60
N PHE A 72 1.38 -9.62 6.63
CA PHE A 72 0.29 -9.15 7.47
C PHE A 72 0.61 -9.38 8.94
N THR A 73 0.36 -8.39 9.78
CA THR A 73 0.71 -8.40 11.22
C THR A 73 -0.50 -8.24 12.13
N LYS A 74 -1.56 -7.58 11.63
CA LYS A 74 -2.86 -7.46 12.31
C LYS A 74 -3.97 -7.57 11.30
N TRP A 75 -5.09 -8.11 11.76
CA TRP A 75 -6.28 -8.30 10.95
C TRP A 75 -7.50 -7.90 11.76
N PHE A 76 -8.19 -6.84 11.34
CA PHE A 76 -9.37 -6.29 11.97
C PHE A 76 -10.57 -6.59 11.06
N GLU A 77 -11.25 -7.69 11.31
CA GLU A 77 -12.35 -8.17 10.47
C GLU A 77 -13.38 -7.07 10.22
N GLY A 78 -13.70 -6.80 8.95
CA GLY A 78 -14.63 -5.75 8.52
C GLY A 78 -14.12 -4.32 8.63
N LYS A 79 -12.89 -4.08 9.15
CA LYS A 79 -12.35 -2.74 9.38
C LYS A 79 -11.05 -2.45 8.67
N GLY A 80 -10.19 -3.47 8.47
CA GLY A 80 -8.90 -3.24 7.85
C GLY A 80 -7.82 -4.20 8.32
N TYR A 81 -6.57 -3.89 8.01
CA TYR A 81 -5.42 -4.71 8.41
C TYR A 81 -4.12 -3.88 8.44
N GLU A 82 -3.14 -4.40 9.16
CA GLU A 82 -1.79 -3.87 9.21
C GLU A 82 -0.81 -4.88 8.62
N LEU A 83 0.16 -4.40 7.86
CA LEU A 83 1.21 -5.23 7.28
C LEU A 83 2.56 -4.53 7.25
N LEU A 84 3.62 -5.30 7.19
CA LEU A 84 4.98 -4.88 6.88
C LEU A 84 5.30 -5.19 5.43
N ILE A 85 5.95 -4.24 4.73
CA ILE A 85 6.37 -4.40 3.34
C ILE A 85 7.86 -4.18 3.18
N GLY A 86 8.53 -5.06 2.43
CA GLY A 86 9.98 -4.95 2.20
C GLY A 86 10.53 -6.05 1.29
N LYS A 87 11.83 -6.00 0.99
CA LYS A 87 12.49 -7.01 0.15
C LYS A 87 12.74 -8.32 0.91
N SER A 88 13.32 -8.23 2.10
CA SER A 88 13.64 -9.38 2.95
C SER A 88 14.00 -8.93 4.37
N GLY A 89 13.62 -9.71 5.37
CA GLY A 89 14.02 -9.54 6.79
C GLY A 89 13.58 -8.23 7.44
N THR A 90 14.01 -7.10 6.91
CA THR A 90 13.68 -5.76 7.45
C THR A 90 12.67 -5.06 6.57
N ALA A 91 11.62 -4.52 7.19
CA ALA A 91 10.57 -3.77 6.49
C ALA A 91 11.08 -2.42 5.96
N SER A 92 10.67 -2.06 4.76
CA SER A 92 10.85 -0.73 4.19
C SER A 92 9.79 0.26 4.68
N ALA A 93 8.60 -0.27 4.99
CA ALA A 93 7.48 0.47 5.54
C ALA A 93 6.51 -0.45 6.29
N GLN A 94 5.69 0.15 7.14
CA GLN A 94 4.46 -0.43 7.68
C GLN A 94 3.27 0.23 6.99
N VAL A 95 2.24 -0.55 6.70
CA VAL A 95 1.02 -0.10 6.03
C VAL A 95 -0.16 -0.45 6.90
N LEU A 96 -1.05 0.51 7.15
CA LEU A 96 -2.36 0.32 7.77
C LEU A 96 -3.44 0.66 6.74
N TRP A 97 -4.36 -0.25 6.53
CA TRP A 97 -5.61 -0.02 5.82
C TRP A 97 -6.75 0.09 6.85
N ASP A 98 -7.58 1.10 6.69
CA ASP A 98 -8.69 1.33 7.60
C ASP A 98 -9.97 1.71 6.84
N ILE A 99 -11.10 1.19 7.29
CA ILE A 99 -12.43 1.45 6.74
C ILE A 99 -13.26 2.08 7.84
N GLU A 100 -13.82 3.26 7.55
CA GLU A 100 -14.74 3.95 8.45
C GLU A 100 -16.09 4.18 7.74
N SER A 101 -17.19 3.69 8.35
CA SER A 101 -18.55 4.03 7.87
C SER A 101 -18.82 5.51 8.11
N LYS A 102 -19.32 6.22 7.10
CA LYS A 102 -19.63 7.66 7.20
C LYS A 102 -21.14 7.93 7.12
N TYR A 103 -21.77 7.41 6.07
CA TYR A 103 -23.21 7.55 5.82
C TYR A 103 -23.73 6.25 5.23
N ASP A 104 -25.05 6.17 5.02
CA ASP A 104 -25.66 5.06 4.33
C ASP A 104 -25.01 4.87 2.95
N GLN A 105 -24.46 3.66 2.71
CA GLN A 105 -23.73 3.28 1.47
C GLN A 105 -22.50 4.14 1.12
N ILE A 106 -21.95 4.94 2.05
CA ILE A 106 -20.69 5.68 1.84
C ILE A 106 -19.73 5.39 2.99
N SER A 107 -18.53 4.96 2.64
CA SER A 107 -17.45 4.70 3.61
C SER A 107 -16.16 5.40 3.20
N ALA A 108 -15.35 5.76 4.18
CA ALA A 108 -13.99 6.24 3.94
C ALA A 108 -13.03 5.04 3.95
N LEU A 109 -12.18 4.95 2.93
CA LEU A 109 -11.05 4.03 2.88
C LEU A 109 -9.76 4.82 3.02
N SER A 110 -8.95 4.47 4.02
CA SER A 110 -7.69 5.12 4.31
C SER A 110 -6.51 4.15 4.17
N ILE A 111 -5.40 4.66 3.65
CA ILE A 111 -4.10 3.99 3.73
C ILE A 111 -3.13 4.91 4.46
N GLN A 112 -2.55 4.41 5.55
CA GLN A 112 -1.45 5.06 6.25
C GLN A 112 -0.17 4.26 6.04
N LEU A 113 0.92 4.96 5.74
CA LEU A 113 2.22 4.37 5.44
C LEU A 113 3.27 4.99 6.36
N GLU A 114 3.86 4.20 7.24
CA GLU A 114 5.04 4.56 8.02
C GLU A 114 6.29 4.10 7.28
N ILE A 115 7.01 5.03 6.67
CA ILE A 115 8.21 4.77 5.84
C ILE A 115 9.45 4.75 6.74
N TYR A 116 10.36 3.80 6.51
CA TYR A 116 11.65 3.70 7.21
C TYR A 116 12.81 4.16 6.31
N PRO A 117 13.25 5.44 6.39
CA PRO A 117 14.27 6.01 5.51
C PRO A 117 15.61 5.28 5.56
N GLU A 118 15.98 4.76 6.73
CA GLU A 118 17.24 4.01 6.89
C GLU A 118 17.30 2.76 6.03
N VAL A 119 16.16 2.18 5.68
CA VAL A 119 16.06 1.01 4.83
C VAL A 119 16.01 1.41 3.36
N ILE A 120 15.13 2.37 3.00
CA ILE A 120 14.91 2.76 1.61
C ILE A 120 16.05 3.61 1.04
N LEU A 121 16.69 4.44 1.87
CA LEU A 121 17.79 5.32 1.50
C LEU A 121 19.18 4.76 1.88
N LYS A 122 19.28 3.49 2.24
CA LYS A 122 20.52 2.84 2.68
C LYS A 122 21.73 3.08 1.73
N LYS A 123 21.47 3.26 0.45
CA LYS A 123 22.51 3.50 -0.57
C LYS A 123 23.05 4.94 -0.59
N TYR A 124 22.37 5.87 0.08
CA TYR A 124 22.74 7.28 0.09
C TYR A 124 23.39 7.67 1.41
N PRO A 125 24.35 8.63 1.41
CA PRO A 125 24.91 9.17 2.64
C PRO A 125 23.82 9.79 3.54
N LYS A 126 23.90 9.58 4.85
CA LYS A 126 22.87 10.03 5.81
C LYS A 126 22.59 11.53 5.75
N ILE A 127 23.59 12.35 5.43
CA ILE A 127 23.44 13.80 5.29
C ILE A 127 22.41 14.21 4.22
N PHE A 128 22.20 13.38 3.19
CA PHE A 128 21.22 13.64 2.14
C PHE A 128 19.85 13.06 2.40
N HIS A 129 19.69 12.20 3.44
CA HIS A 129 18.41 11.53 3.72
C HIS A 129 17.26 12.52 3.92
N PHE A 130 17.50 13.62 4.65
CA PHE A 130 16.48 14.65 4.89
C PHE A 130 15.96 15.25 3.58
N PHE A 131 16.87 15.64 2.67
CA PHE A 131 16.50 16.26 1.39
C PHE A 131 15.81 15.28 0.46
N ILE A 132 16.39 14.06 0.27
CA ILE A 132 15.80 13.03 -0.59
C ILE A 132 14.41 12.62 -0.06
N LEU A 133 14.27 12.46 1.24
CA LEU A 133 13.01 12.10 1.86
C LEU A 133 11.93 13.16 1.63
N ASN A 134 12.20 14.42 1.98
CA ASN A 134 11.18 15.47 1.95
C ASN A 134 10.87 15.98 0.55
N TRP A 135 11.86 16.03 -0.34
CA TRP A 135 11.69 16.62 -1.68
C TRP A 135 11.35 15.59 -2.76
N TYR A 136 11.63 14.33 -2.52
CA TYR A 136 11.37 13.28 -3.50
C TYR A 136 10.46 12.17 -2.96
N VAL A 137 10.86 11.48 -1.87
CA VAL A 137 10.16 10.27 -1.41
C VAL A 137 8.75 10.60 -0.92
N ILE A 138 8.60 11.55 0.00
CA ILE A 138 7.28 11.89 0.58
C ILE A 138 6.28 12.36 -0.49
N PRO A 139 6.61 13.32 -1.39
CA PRO A 139 5.69 13.70 -2.47
C PRO A 139 5.30 12.52 -3.35
N LYS A 140 6.26 11.69 -3.78
CA LYS A 140 5.99 10.52 -4.62
C LYS A 140 5.17 9.45 -3.91
N MET A 141 5.32 9.30 -2.59
CA MET A 141 4.49 8.37 -1.81
C MET A 141 3.06 8.89 -1.62
N LYS A 142 2.85 10.21 -1.52
CA LYS A 142 1.49 10.79 -1.54
C LYS A 142 0.78 10.50 -2.87
N ASP A 143 1.44 10.80 -4.00
CA ASP A 143 0.92 10.49 -5.34
C ASP A 143 0.62 8.99 -5.49
N TYR A 144 1.51 8.14 -4.93
CA TYR A 144 1.34 6.68 -4.94
C TYR A 144 0.09 6.24 -4.17
N LEU A 145 -0.09 6.70 -2.92
CA LEU A 145 -1.24 6.32 -2.10
C LEU A 145 -2.55 6.79 -2.72
N GLN A 146 -2.59 8.02 -3.25
CA GLN A 146 -3.76 8.53 -3.95
C GLN A 146 -4.13 7.64 -5.14
N SER A 147 -3.17 7.32 -6.01
CA SER A 147 -3.42 6.47 -7.18
C SER A 147 -3.88 5.07 -6.80
N VAL A 148 -3.31 4.50 -5.72
CA VAL A 148 -3.71 3.18 -5.21
C VAL A 148 -5.15 3.19 -4.72
N ILE A 149 -5.53 4.16 -3.86
CA ILE A 149 -6.92 4.23 -3.34
C ILE A 149 -7.91 4.50 -4.46
N LEU A 150 -7.59 5.39 -5.42
CA LEU A 150 -8.44 5.62 -6.59
C LEU A 150 -8.67 4.35 -7.42
N GLY A 151 -7.66 3.49 -7.51
CA GLY A 151 -7.80 2.19 -8.15
C GLY A 151 -8.76 1.25 -7.41
N PHE A 152 -8.66 1.18 -6.09
CA PHE A 152 -9.63 0.43 -5.28
C PHE A 152 -11.04 1.02 -5.39
N LYS A 153 -11.17 2.35 -5.31
CA LYS A 153 -12.44 3.07 -5.48
C LYS A 153 -13.09 2.69 -6.82
N GLN A 154 -12.36 2.84 -7.92
CA GLN A 154 -12.87 2.50 -9.27
C GLN A 154 -13.35 1.04 -9.34
N TYR A 155 -12.54 0.10 -8.85
CA TYR A 155 -12.91 -1.31 -8.88
C TYR A 155 -14.14 -1.61 -8.01
N ILE A 156 -14.22 -1.04 -6.81
CA ILE A 156 -15.33 -1.24 -5.87
C ILE A 156 -16.64 -0.68 -6.44
N GLU A 157 -16.61 0.55 -6.97
CA GLU A 157 -17.82 1.25 -7.45
C GLU A 157 -18.29 0.77 -8.82
N SER A 158 -17.38 0.34 -9.72
CA SER A 158 -17.72 0.01 -11.11
C SER A 158 -17.44 -1.43 -11.52
N GLY A 159 -16.69 -2.19 -10.75
CA GLY A 159 -16.21 -3.52 -11.13
C GLY A 159 -15.09 -3.52 -12.18
N LYS A 160 -14.67 -2.33 -12.66
CA LYS A 160 -13.69 -2.20 -13.73
C LYS A 160 -12.28 -2.40 -13.20
N THR A 161 -11.53 -3.35 -13.79
CA THR A 161 -10.10 -3.55 -13.48
C THR A 161 -9.29 -2.32 -13.88
N VAL A 162 -8.37 -1.95 -12.99
CA VAL A 162 -7.49 -0.78 -13.15
C VAL A 162 -6.36 -1.11 -14.13
N SER A 163 -6.11 -0.20 -15.07
CA SER A 163 -5.03 -0.30 -16.05
C SER A 163 -3.70 0.20 -15.47
N LYS A 164 -2.58 -0.21 -16.08
CA LYS A 164 -1.25 0.32 -15.74
C LYS A 164 -1.26 1.85 -15.85
N ASN A 165 -0.77 2.53 -14.81
CA ASN A 165 -0.63 3.99 -14.74
C ASN A 165 -1.93 4.79 -14.95
N GLU A 166 -3.10 4.21 -14.71
CA GLU A 166 -4.41 4.84 -14.99
C GLU A 166 -4.58 6.21 -14.32
N PHE A 167 -3.97 6.40 -13.15
CA PHE A 167 -4.01 7.66 -12.39
C PHE A 167 -2.68 8.42 -12.42
N GLY A 168 -1.87 8.22 -13.43
CA GLY A 168 -0.55 8.84 -13.58
C GLY A 168 0.62 7.90 -13.34
N VAL A 169 1.81 8.33 -13.76
CA VAL A 169 3.05 7.55 -13.63
C VAL A 169 3.74 7.87 -12.32
N ASN A 170 4.15 6.84 -11.60
CA ASN A 170 5.01 6.99 -10.43
C ASN A 170 6.34 6.26 -10.63
N LEU A 171 7.42 7.01 -10.90
CA LEU A 171 8.73 6.45 -11.24
C LEU A 171 9.39 5.60 -10.15
N MET A 172 8.88 5.63 -8.91
CA MET A 172 9.33 4.71 -7.86
C MET A 172 8.80 3.28 -8.07
N PHE A 173 7.68 3.12 -8.80
CA PHE A 173 6.95 1.85 -8.92
C PHE A 173 6.60 1.47 -10.35
N SER A 174 6.61 2.42 -11.29
CA SER A 174 6.26 2.15 -12.70
C SER A 174 7.18 2.89 -13.66
N ASN A 175 7.19 2.41 -14.90
CA ASN A 175 7.79 3.09 -16.04
C ASN A 175 6.68 3.69 -16.91
N PRO A 176 6.97 4.76 -17.67
CA PRO A 176 6.05 5.32 -18.66
C PRO A 176 5.54 4.30 -19.66
#